data_98ad0eca25a4a45ffed503c3eb6b595e
#
_entry.id   98ad0eca25a4a45ffed503c3eb6b595e
#
_cell.length_a   1.000
_cell.length_b   1.000
_cell.length_c   1.000
_cell.angle_alpha   90.00
_cell.angle_beta   90.00
_cell.angle_gamma   90.00
#
_symmetry.space_group_name_H-M   'P 1'
#
loop_
_entity.id
_entity.type
_entity.pdbx_description
1 polymer ?
#
loop_
_entity_poly.entity_id
_entity_poly.type
_entity_poly.pdbx_seq_one_letter_code
_entity_poly.pdbx_strand_id
1 'polypeptide(L)'
;MKTAKETLDAASSAVCGPRNEDYGSPADDFGTQAEMFSSYLSRTNGAQVLVTASDIAALMILVKIARQAHCHKADNWIDVAGYAACGAECDVRQADLA
;
A
#
# COMPACT_ATOMS: atom_id res chain seq x y z
N MET A 1 -10.29 20.50 -5.25
CA MET A 1 -9.08 20.34 -4.42
C MET A 1 -9.48 20.06 -2.98
N LYS A 2 -8.65 19.33 -2.22
CA LYS A 2 -8.95 18.96 -0.83
C LYS A 2 -7.91 19.55 0.10
N THR A 3 -8.36 19.98 1.30
CA THR A 3 -7.46 20.41 2.38
C THR A 3 -6.71 19.21 2.95
N ALA A 4 -5.72 19.46 3.78
CA ALA A 4 -4.99 18.40 4.49
C ALA A 4 -5.96 17.53 5.31
N LYS A 5 -6.86 18.16 6.07
CA LYS A 5 -7.83 17.42 6.88
C LYS A 5 -8.77 16.58 6.02
N GLU A 6 -9.31 17.15 4.96
CA GLU A 6 -10.19 16.41 4.04
C GLU A 6 -9.47 15.23 3.40
N THR A 7 -8.20 15.40 3.01
CA THR A 7 -7.38 14.34 2.44
C THR A 7 -7.18 13.21 3.45
N LEU A 8 -6.83 13.54 4.70
CA LEU A 8 -6.63 12.55 5.75
C LEU A 8 -7.93 11.83 6.10
N ASP A 9 -9.04 12.56 6.17
CA ASP A 9 -10.35 11.96 6.46
C ASP A 9 -10.77 11.00 5.34
N ALA A 10 -10.56 11.38 4.09
CA ALA A 10 -10.86 10.53 2.93
C ALA A 10 -9.98 9.27 2.93
N ALA A 11 -8.69 9.40 3.23
CA ALA A 11 -7.77 8.27 3.32
C ALA A 11 -8.18 7.33 4.45
N SER A 12 -8.53 7.87 5.62
CA SER A 12 -9.01 7.08 6.75
C SER A 12 -10.26 6.29 6.39
N SER A 13 -11.23 6.92 5.73
CA SER A 13 -12.46 6.25 5.29
C SER A 13 -12.16 5.12 4.29
N ALA A 14 -11.22 5.32 3.38
CA ALA A 14 -10.85 4.31 2.40
C ALA A 14 -10.15 3.10 3.05
N VAL A 15 -9.25 3.35 3.99
CA VAL A 15 -8.45 2.30 4.64
C VAL A 15 -9.24 1.54 5.71
N CYS A 16 -10.08 2.26 6.48
CA CYS A 16 -10.80 1.72 7.63
C CYS A 16 -12.29 1.43 7.35
N GLY A 17 -12.74 1.65 6.13
CA GLY A 17 -14.15 1.55 5.76
C GLY A 17 -14.58 0.15 5.31
N PRO A 18 -15.81 0.04 4.78
CA PRO A 18 -16.41 -1.26 4.41
C PRO A 18 -15.69 -2.01 3.31
N ARG A 19 -14.78 -1.37 2.58
CA ARG A 19 -13.98 -2.02 1.55
C ARG A 19 -13.20 -3.22 2.09
N ASN A 20 -12.82 -3.18 3.37
CA ASN A 20 -12.10 -4.28 4.01
C ASN A 20 -12.95 -5.55 4.14
N GLU A 21 -14.26 -5.43 4.16
CA GLU A 21 -15.17 -6.58 4.20
C GLU A 21 -15.15 -7.35 2.89
N ASP A 22 -15.01 -6.64 1.76
CA ASP A 22 -15.03 -7.24 0.43
C ASP A 22 -13.65 -7.78 0.00
N TYR A 23 -12.59 -7.09 0.36
CA TYR A 23 -11.24 -7.37 -0.16
C TYR A 23 -10.27 -7.87 0.91
N GLY A 24 -10.71 -7.98 2.16
CA GLY A 24 -9.85 -8.30 3.29
C GLY A 24 -9.07 -7.08 3.78
N SER A 25 -8.27 -7.24 4.82
CA SER A 25 -7.46 -6.14 5.33
C SER A 25 -6.33 -5.82 4.34
N PRO A 26 -5.91 -4.53 4.25
CA PRO A 26 -4.77 -4.17 3.42
C PRO A 26 -3.50 -4.96 3.76
N ALA A 27 -3.26 -5.25 5.03
CA ALA A 27 -2.09 -6.01 5.44
C ALA A 27 -2.12 -7.45 4.91
N ASP A 28 -3.28 -8.12 4.91
CA ASP A 28 -3.44 -9.47 4.38
C ASP A 28 -3.28 -9.48 2.87
N ASP A 29 -3.90 -8.52 2.18
CA ASP A 29 -3.82 -8.40 0.72
C ASP A 29 -2.38 -8.13 0.29
N PHE A 30 -1.71 -7.19 0.94
CA PHE A 30 -0.32 -6.85 0.63
C PHE A 30 0.64 -7.99 0.97
N GLY A 31 0.34 -8.76 2.02
CA GLY A 31 1.09 -9.97 2.35
C GLY A 31 1.05 -10.99 1.23
N THR A 32 -0.13 -11.23 0.67
CA THR A 32 -0.31 -12.14 -0.48
C THR A 32 0.44 -11.62 -1.70
N GLN A 33 0.31 -10.33 -2.00
CA GLN A 33 1.04 -9.71 -3.11
C GLN A 33 2.55 -9.83 -2.93
N ALA A 34 3.04 -9.60 -1.71
CA ALA A 34 4.46 -9.70 -1.40
C ALA A 34 5.02 -11.11 -1.67
N GLU A 35 4.27 -12.15 -1.32
CA GLU A 35 4.64 -13.52 -1.62
C GLU A 35 4.73 -13.78 -3.11
N MET A 36 3.77 -13.29 -3.88
CA MET A 36 3.74 -13.44 -5.33
C MET A 36 4.90 -12.69 -5.99
N PHE A 37 5.14 -11.45 -5.60
CA PHE A 37 6.26 -10.65 -6.11
C PHE A 37 7.61 -11.30 -5.75
N SER A 38 7.76 -11.78 -4.53
CA SER A 38 8.99 -12.45 -4.09
C SER A 38 9.29 -13.67 -4.94
N SER A 39 8.28 -14.49 -5.19
CA SER A 39 8.39 -15.68 -6.01
C SER A 39 8.79 -15.35 -7.46
N TYR A 40 8.08 -14.39 -8.07
CA TYR A 40 8.35 -13.97 -9.45
C TYR A 40 9.76 -13.39 -9.60
N LEU A 41 10.14 -12.46 -8.71
CA LEU A 41 11.44 -11.79 -8.78
C LEU A 41 12.59 -12.75 -8.49
N SER A 42 12.39 -13.71 -7.58
CA SER A 42 13.39 -14.73 -7.30
C SER A 42 13.65 -15.60 -8.54
N ARG A 43 12.58 -15.96 -9.24
CA ARG A 43 12.70 -16.76 -10.47
C ARG A 43 13.43 -15.98 -11.57
N THR A 44 13.06 -14.72 -11.80
CA THR A 44 13.67 -13.92 -12.87
C THR A 44 15.13 -13.56 -12.59
N ASN A 45 15.48 -13.39 -11.31
CA ASN A 45 16.86 -13.01 -10.94
C ASN A 45 17.78 -14.21 -10.71
N GLY A 46 17.24 -15.42 -10.63
CA GLY A 46 18.02 -16.61 -10.35
C GLY A 46 18.61 -16.64 -8.93
N ALA A 47 18.07 -15.84 -8.02
CA ALA A 47 18.49 -15.75 -6.63
C ALA A 47 17.31 -15.30 -5.79
N GLN A 48 17.33 -15.61 -4.50
CA GLN A 48 16.22 -15.24 -3.60
C GLN A 48 16.08 -13.73 -3.48
N VAL A 49 14.88 -13.24 -3.78
CA VAL A 49 14.47 -11.85 -3.58
C VAL A 49 13.28 -11.85 -2.63
N LEU A 50 13.38 -11.11 -1.52
CA LEU A 50 12.31 -11.01 -0.54
C LEU A 50 11.67 -9.64 -0.63
N VAL A 51 10.37 -9.63 -0.88
CA VAL A 51 9.51 -8.44 -0.88
C VAL A 51 8.58 -8.56 0.31
N THR A 52 8.49 -7.52 1.13
CA THR A 52 7.60 -7.50 2.29
C THR A 52 6.27 -6.81 1.95
N ALA A 53 5.28 -6.99 2.81
CA ALA A 53 3.99 -6.29 2.65
C ALA A 53 4.17 -4.78 2.68
N SER A 54 5.06 -4.25 3.53
CA SER A 54 5.32 -2.80 3.56
C SER A 54 6.05 -2.32 2.31
N ASP A 55 6.86 -3.17 1.67
CA ASP A 55 7.45 -2.85 0.36
C ASP A 55 6.36 -2.63 -0.69
N ILE A 56 5.30 -3.44 -0.67
CA ILE A 56 4.16 -3.27 -1.58
C ILE A 56 3.52 -1.89 -1.37
N ALA A 57 3.29 -1.50 -0.12
CA ALA A 57 2.74 -0.17 0.17
C ALA A 57 3.64 0.95 -0.37
N ALA A 58 4.95 0.84 -0.17
CA ALA A 58 5.92 1.81 -0.68
C ALA A 58 5.91 1.90 -2.20
N LEU A 59 5.86 0.76 -2.89
CA LEU A 59 5.80 0.71 -4.35
C LEU A 59 4.50 1.35 -4.87
N MET A 60 3.38 1.12 -4.20
CA MET A 60 2.10 1.74 -4.58
C MET A 60 2.12 3.25 -4.39
N ILE A 61 2.81 3.75 -3.37
CA ILE A 61 3.03 5.19 -3.20
C ILE A 61 3.79 5.76 -4.40
N LEU A 62 4.84 5.08 -4.84
CA LEU A 62 5.63 5.51 -6.01
C LEU A 62 4.78 5.51 -7.28
N VAL A 63 3.89 4.54 -7.47
CA VAL A 63 2.94 4.50 -8.59
C VAL A 63 2.03 5.74 -8.57
N LYS A 64 1.51 6.10 -7.39
CA LYS A 64 0.63 7.27 -7.26
C LYS A 64 1.38 8.58 -7.47
N ILE A 65 2.63 8.66 -7.05
CA ILE A 65 3.48 9.83 -7.31
C ILE A 65 3.72 9.98 -8.83
N ALA A 66 3.99 8.89 -9.54
CA ALA A 66 4.14 8.92 -10.99
C ALA A 66 2.86 9.39 -11.68
N ARG A 67 1.69 8.94 -11.22
CA ARG A 67 0.39 9.39 -11.74
C ARG A 67 0.15 10.86 -11.47
N GLN A 68 0.52 11.35 -10.29
CA GLN A 68 0.40 12.75 -9.93
C GLN A 68 1.26 13.63 -10.85
N ALA A 69 2.44 13.18 -11.20
CA ALA A 69 3.33 13.89 -12.12
C ALA A 69 2.72 14.03 -13.53
N HIS A 70 1.94 13.05 -13.97
CA HIS A 70 1.25 13.09 -15.26
C HIS A 70 -0.01 13.96 -15.20
N CYS A 71 -0.82 13.81 -14.17
CA CYS A 71 -2.08 14.53 -14.03
C CYS A 71 -2.37 14.76 -12.54
N HIS A 72 -2.44 16.03 -12.15
CA HIS A 72 -2.68 16.42 -10.76
C HIS A 72 -4.12 16.14 -10.36
N LYS A 73 -4.34 15.20 -9.45
CA LYS A 73 -5.66 14.84 -8.92
C LYS A 73 -5.59 14.67 -7.41
N ALA A 74 -6.65 15.15 -6.73
CA ALA A 74 -6.76 15.00 -5.27
C ALA A 74 -6.69 13.53 -4.85
N ASP A 75 -7.25 12.62 -5.64
CA ASP A 75 -7.27 11.19 -5.33
C ASP A 75 -5.87 10.58 -5.24
N ASN A 76 -4.89 11.10 -5.98
CA ASN A 76 -3.52 10.62 -5.88
C ASN A 76 -2.95 10.85 -4.48
N TRP A 77 -3.19 12.02 -3.89
CA TRP A 77 -2.74 12.32 -2.53
C TRP A 77 -3.47 11.51 -1.47
N ILE A 78 -4.78 11.30 -1.66
CA ILE A 78 -5.59 10.44 -0.79
C ILE A 78 -5.02 9.03 -0.80
N ASP A 79 -4.71 8.50 -1.97
CA ASP A 79 -4.17 7.15 -2.12
C ASP A 79 -2.77 7.03 -1.52
N VAL A 80 -1.91 8.04 -1.69
CA VAL A 80 -0.58 8.07 -1.04
C VAL A 80 -0.73 8.00 0.48
N ALA A 81 -1.62 8.81 1.05
CA ALA A 81 -1.87 8.82 2.49
C ALA A 81 -2.43 7.46 2.97
N GLY A 82 -3.35 6.88 2.19
CA GLY A 82 -3.92 5.56 2.48
C GLY A 82 -2.87 4.46 2.46
N TYR A 83 -2.02 4.42 1.43
CA TYR A 83 -0.95 3.43 1.36
C TYR A 83 0.11 3.63 2.45
N ALA A 84 0.37 4.88 2.86
CA ALA A 84 1.26 5.13 3.98
C ALA A 84 0.71 4.52 5.28
N ALA A 85 -0.58 4.68 5.53
CA ALA A 85 -1.24 4.07 6.70
C ALA A 85 -1.22 2.54 6.60
N CYS A 86 -1.48 1.97 5.43
CA CYS A 86 -1.40 0.53 5.19
C CYS A 86 0.02 0.00 5.43
N GLY A 87 1.03 0.73 4.98
CA GLY A 87 2.43 0.37 5.20
C GLY A 87 2.80 0.32 6.67
N ALA A 88 2.35 1.32 7.43
CA ALA A 88 2.55 1.36 8.87
C ALA A 88 1.90 0.15 9.56
N GLU A 89 0.68 -0.20 9.19
CA GLU A 89 -0.01 -1.37 9.72
C GLU A 89 0.72 -2.68 9.37
N CYS A 90 1.24 -2.79 8.15
CA CYS A 90 2.04 -3.94 7.74
C CYS A 90 3.29 -4.10 8.60
N ASP A 91 3.97 -3.00 8.92
CA ASP A 91 5.16 -3.02 9.78
C ASP A 91 4.82 -3.45 11.20
N VAL A 92 3.69 -2.98 11.75
CA VAL A 92 3.22 -3.40 13.08
C VAL A 92 2.98 -4.91 13.11
N ARG A 93 2.27 -5.46 12.12
CA ARG A 93 1.99 -6.89 12.04
C ARG A 93 3.26 -7.72 11.86
N GLN A 94 4.21 -7.24 11.09
CA GLN A 94 5.49 -7.91 10.89
C GLN A 94 6.28 -7.99 12.21
N ALA A 95 6.27 -6.91 12.98
CA ALA A 95 6.91 -6.89 14.30
C ALA A 95 6.25 -7.87 15.27
N ASP A 96 4.91 -8.00 15.23
CA ASP A 96 4.18 -8.93 16.09
C ASP A 96 4.47 -10.40 15.74
N LEU A 97 4.83 -10.69 14.48
CA LEU A 97 5.19 -12.02 14.03
C LEU A 97 6.65 -12.38 14.31
N ALA A 98 7.46 -11.38 14.52
CA ALA A 98 8.87 -11.56 14.86
C ALA A 98 9.02 -11.85 16.37
#